data_3b593a364c3aaee00245b4a9714c4fd7
#
_entry.id   3b593a364c3aaee00245b4a9714c4fd7
#
_cell.length_a   1.000
_cell.length_b   1.000
_cell.length_c   1.000
_cell.angle_alpha   90.00
_cell.angle_beta   90.00
_cell.angle_gamma   90.00
#
_symmetry.space_group_name_H-M   'P 1'
#
loop_
_entity.id
_entity.type
_entity.pdbx_description
1 polymer ?
#
loop_
_entity_poly.entity_id
_entity_poly.type
_entity_poly.pdbx_seq_one_letter_code
_entity_poly.pdbx_strand_id
1 'polypeptide(L)'
;FSTTAKTALVIDNTTGEVLLSKDIDRPIPPASMSKLMTLWMVFESLDEGKIELDDTLRVSRKAWGKGGSKMFLREGEYVTIKNLIKGVIIQSGNDACIVLAEGLAGTEENFAELMTIRAKEIGLRSSNFTNSTGWPDPEHKMSSKDLITLANKIREEYPSYYEIFDDLEFT
;
A
#
# COMPACT_ATOMS: atom_id res chain seq x y z
N PHE A 1 -20.10 15.84 -14.44
CA PHE A 1 -18.95 16.51 -13.81
C PHE A 1 -17.81 16.63 -14.81
N SER A 2 -17.00 17.71 -14.73
CA SER A 2 -15.77 17.87 -15.52
C SER A 2 -14.58 18.07 -14.55
N THR A 3 -13.39 17.61 -14.98
CA THR A 3 -12.16 17.74 -14.18
C THR A 3 -10.96 18.04 -15.07
N THR A 4 -10.01 18.82 -14.55
CA THR A 4 -8.70 19.09 -15.16
C THR A 4 -7.69 17.97 -14.89
N ALA A 5 -8.00 17.01 -14.02
CA ALA A 5 -7.15 15.85 -13.75
C ALA A 5 -6.88 15.05 -15.02
N LYS A 6 -5.68 14.46 -15.14
CA LYS A 6 -5.32 13.62 -16.28
C LYS A 6 -6.11 12.32 -16.34
N THR A 7 -6.40 11.75 -15.18
CA THR A 7 -7.24 10.56 -15.01
C THR A 7 -8.16 10.79 -13.83
N ALA A 8 -9.37 10.24 -13.86
CA ALA A 8 -10.31 10.34 -12.74
C ALA A 8 -11.34 9.21 -12.80
N LEU A 9 -11.67 8.67 -11.64
CA LEU A 9 -12.75 7.72 -11.47
C LEU A 9 -13.46 8.02 -10.15
N VAL A 10 -14.78 8.20 -10.22
CA VAL A 10 -15.65 8.37 -9.05
C VAL A 10 -16.78 7.36 -9.16
N ILE A 11 -16.94 6.55 -8.13
CA ILE A 11 -17.96 5.50 -8.05
C ILE A 11 -18.77 5.72 -6.77
N ASP A 12 -20.08 5.62 -6.87
CA ASP A 12 -20.95 5.48 -5.71
C ASP A 12 -20.82 4.02 -5.19
N ASN A 13 -20.23 3.87 -4.01
CA ASN A 13 -20.00 2.54 -3.42
C ASN A 13 -21.29 1.83 -2.97
N THR A 14 -22.41 2.56 -2.85
CA THR A 14 -23.71 1.97 -2.47
C THR A 14 -24.40 1.37 -3.67
N THR A 15 -24.36 2.06 -4.80
CA THR A 15 -25.10 1.67 -6.02
C THR A 15 -24.19 1.01 -7.07
N GLY A 16 -22.88 1.20 -7.00
CA GLY A 16 -21.92 0.83 -8.04
C GLY A 16 -21.91 1.77 -9.24
N GLU A 17 -22.71 2.87 -9.21
CA GLU A 17 -22.82 3.81 -10.32
C GLU A 17 -21.51 4.58 -10.53
N VAL A 18 -21.04 4.66 -11.78
CA VAL A 18 -19.89 5.48 -12.16
C VAL A 18 -20.33 6.91 -12.39
N LEU A 19 -20.00 7.81 -11.46
CA LEU A 19 -20.36 9.22 -11.51
C LEU A 19 -19.40 10.06 -12.36
N LEU A 20 -18.13 9.64 -12.49
CA LEU A 20 -17.11 10.26 -13.31
C LEU A 20 -16.11 9.21 -13.79
N SER A 21 -15.81 9.22 -15.07
CA SER A 21 -14.82 8.32 -15.68
C SER A 21 -14.00 9.11 -16.72
N LYS A 22 -12.67 9.15 -16.55
CA LYS A 22 -11.73 9.79 -17.47
C LYS A 22 -10.41 9.03 -17.49
N ASP A 23 -10.04 8.45 -18.62
CA ASP A 23 -8.76 7.75 -18.85
C ASP A 23 -8.40 6.76 -17.74
N ILE A 24 -9.39 6.00 -17.25
CA ILE A 24 -9.31 5.22 -16.01
C ILE A 24 -8.31 4.06 -16.06
N ASP A 25 -8.03 3.53 -17.25
CA ASP A 25 -7.07 2.44 -17.47
C ASP A 25 -5.64 2.94 -17.75
N ARG A 26 -5.44 4.28 -17.85
CA ARG A 26 -4.15 4.87 -18.12
C ARG A 26 -3.20 4.72 -16.94
N PRO A 27 -2.01 4.07 -17.12
CA PRO A 27 -1.02 3.98 -16.05
C PRO A 27 -0.39 5.35 -15.76
N ILE A 28 -0.40 5.72 -14.49
CA ILE A 28 0.20 6.96 -13.97
C ILE A 28 1.04 6.66 -12.73
N PRO A 29 2.00 7.53 -12.35
CA PRO A 29 2.67 7.41 -11.06
C PRO A 29 1.66 7.56 -9.92
N PRO A 30 1.48 6.52 -9.06
CA PRO A 30 0.47 6.55 -7.99
C PRO A 30 0.95 7.29 -6.74
N ALA A 31 2.24 7.57 -6.64
CA ALA A 31 2.86 8.08 -5.41
C ALA A 31 2.50 7.20 -4.19
N SER A 32 2.24 7.82 -3.04
CA SER A 32 1.92 7.10 -1.78
C SER A 32 0.64 6.27 -1.83
N MET A 33 -0.24 6.47 -2.81
CA MET A 33 -1.43 5.62 -2.96
C MET A 33 -1.08 4.15 -3.26
N SER A 34 0.10 3.88 -3.82
CA SER A 34 0.57 2.50 -4.02
C SER A 34 0.84 1.72 -2.73
N LYS A 35 0.95 2.41 -1.58
CA LYS A 35 1.04 1.78 -0.26
C LYS A 35 -0.16 0.90 0.09
N LEU A 36 -1.31 1.13 -0.57
CA LEU A 36 -2.45 0.21 -0.48
C LEU A 36 -2.06 -1.21 -0.91
N MET A 37 -1.19 -1.36 -1.93
CA MET A 37 -0.72 -2.69 -2.31
C MET A 37 0.25 -3.30 -1.29
N THR A 38 1.09 -2.49 -0.67
CA THR A 38 1.93 -2.93 0.46
C THR A 38 1.06 -3.43 1.62
N LEU A 39 0.01 -2.69 1.97
CA LEU A 39 -0.95 -3.09 3.00
C LEU A 39 -1.73 -4.35 2.61
N TRP A 40 -2.14 -4.48 1.35
CA TRP A 40 -2.76 -5.71 0.85
C TRP A 40 -1.91 -6.94 1.14
N MET A 41 -0.62 -6.91 0.78
CA MET A 41 0.31 -8.03 1.00
C MET A 41 0.47 -8.38 2.48
N VAL A 42 0.47 -7.35 3.34
CA VAL A 42 0.53 -7.53 4.81
C VAL A 42 -0.75 -8.15 5.34
N PHE A 43 -1.92 -7.64 4.94
CA PHE A 43 -3.22 -8.15 5.38
C PHE A 43 -3.45 -9.58 4.92
N GLU A 44 -3.09 -9.91 3.69
CA GLU A 44 -3.13 -11.28 3.18
C GLU A 44 -2.23 -12.22 4.00
N SER A 45 -1.02 -11.79 4.35
CA SER A 45 -0.11 -12.59 5.18
C SER A 45 -0.62 -12.79 6.62
N LEU A 46 -1.33 -11.80 7.18
CA LEU A 46 -2.01 -11.89 8.48
C LEU A 46 -3.20 -12.85 8.41
N ASP A 47 -4.02 -12.75 7.39
CA ASP A 47 -5.20 -13.60 7.20
C ASP A 47 -4.83 -15.07 6.98
N GLU A 48 -3.74 -15.32 6.26
CA GLU A 48 -3.16 -16.65 6.07
C GLU A 48 -2.43 -17.21 7.31
N GLY A 49 -2.29 -16.42 8.38
CA GLY A 49 -1.57 -16.81 9.60
C GLY A 49 -0.06 -16.99 9.42
N LYS A 50 0.53 -16.38 8.40
CA LYS A 50 1.99 -16.39 8.17
C LYS A 50 2.73 -15.46 9.11
N ILE A 51 2.05 -14.42 9.57
CA ILE A 51 2.52 -13.42 10.53
C ILE A 51 1.38 -13.06 11.49
N GLU A 52 1.72 -12.50 12.64
CA GLU A 52 0.78 -11.99 13.62
C GLU A 52 0.98 -10.50 13.91
N LEU A 53 -0.05 -9.79 14.36
CA LEU A 53 0.02 -8.34 14.60
C LEU A 53 1.08 -7.96 15.65
N ASP A 54 1.31 -8.84 16.63
CA ASP A 54 2.29 -8.64 17.71
C ASP A 54 3.70 -9.11 17.35
N ASP A 55 3.89 -9.75 16.18
CA ASP A 55 5.23 -10.07 15.68
C ASP A 55 6.03 -8.79 15.49
N THR A 56 7.33 -8.87 15.78
CA THR A 56 8.23 -7.72 15.64
C THR A 56 9.20 -7.88 14.49
N LEU A 57 9.40 -6.81 13.75
CA LEU A 57 10.38 -6.72 12.66
C LEU A 57 11.49 -5.75 13.03
N ARG A 58 12.72 -6.10 12.63
CA ARG A 58 13.90 -5.28 12.89
C ARG A 58 14.02 -4.18 11.83
N VAL A 59 14.24 -2.94 12.27
CA VAL A 59 14.46 -1.81 11.38
C VAL A 59 15.87 -1.85 10.79
N SER A 60 15.95 -1.96 9.47
CA SER A 60 17.21 -1.94 8.73
C SER A 60 17.77 -0.51 8.57
N ARG A 61 19.05 -0.41 8.23
CA ARG A 61 19.66 0.86 7.83
C ARG A 61 18.97 1.48 6.61
N LYS A 62 18.51 0.67 5.65
CA LYS A 62 17.77 1.11 4.46
C LYS A 62 16.46 1.77 4.86
N ALA A 63 15.67 1.13 5.72
CA ALA A 63 14.41 1.65 6.22
C ALA A 63 14.61 2.96 7.01
N TRP A 64 15.52 2.96 8.00
CA TRP A 64 15.84 4.15 8.79
C TRP A 64 16.31 5.34 7.94
N GLY A 65 17.18 5.08 6.94
CA GLY A 65 17.75 6.10 6.05
C GLY A 65 16.77 6.64 5.00
N LYS A 66 15.60 6.01 4.81
CA LYS A 66 14.65 6.42 3.76
C LYS A 66 14.11 7.83 4.04
N GLY A 67 14.06 8.65 3.00
CA GLY A 67 13.51 10.01 3.03
C GLY A 67 11.98 10.06 2.87
N GLY A 68 11.45 11.28 2.89
CA GLY A 68 10.01 11.55 2.75
C GLY A 68 9.25 11.35 4.07
N SER A 69 7.96 11.00 3.98
CA SER A 69 7.12 10.75 5.16
C SER A 69 7.61 9.55 5.94
N LYS A 70 7.67 9.68 7.27
CA LYS A 70 8.23 8.67 8.19
C LYS A 70 7.40 8.55 9.45
N MET A 71 7.44 7.37 10.08
CA MET A 71 7.07 7.21 11.49
C MET A 71 8.28 7.33 12.44
N PHE A 72 9.45 7.74 11.90
CA PHE A 72 10.70 8.02 12.63
C PHE A 72 11.30 6.81 13.36
N LEU A 73 11.31 5.66 12.71
CA LEU A 73 11.97 4.45 13.20
C LEU A 73 13.47 4.64 13.34
N ARG A 74 14.08 3.92 14.30
CA ARG A 74 15.52 3.92 14.56
C ARG A 74 16.17 2.65 14.06
N GLU A 75 17.36 2.76 13.45
CA GLU A 75 18.13 1.59 13.00
C GLU A 75 18.34 0.60 14.16
N GLY A 76 18.01 -0.65 13.91
CA GLY A 76 18.21 -1.76 14.84
C GLY A 76 17.09 -1.99 15.86
N GLU A 77 16.13 -1.07 16.01
CA GLU A 77 14.96 -1.31 16.87
C GLU A 77 14.02 -2.38 16.30
N TYR A 78 13.20 -2.94 17.17
CA TYR A 78 12.15 -3.90 16.81
C TYR A 78 10.79 -3.24 16.98
N VAL A 79 9.95 -3.33 15.95
CA VAL A 79 8.63 -2.69 15.91
C VAL A 79 7.58 -3.73 15.54
N THR A 80 6.45 -3.71 16.23
CA THR A 80 5.34 -4.65 15.94
C THR A 80 4.73 -4.37 14.58
N ILE A 81 4.25 -5.42 13.90
CA ILE A 81 3.54 -5.31 12.62
C ILE A 81 2.35 -4.37 12.75
N LYS A 82 1.60 -4.45 13.85
CA LYS A 82 0.50 -3.54 14.17
C LYS A 82 0.92 -2.06 14.10
N ASN A 83 2.03 -1.72 14.75
CA ASN A 83 2.52 -0.34 14.76
C ASN A 83 3.04 0.10 13.38
N LEU A 84 3.69 -0.81 12.64
CA LEU A 84 4.12 -0.54 11.27
C LEU A 84 2.93 -0.27 10.35
N ILE A 85 1.84 -1.05 10.44
CA ILE A 85 0.60 -0.82 9.68
C ILE A 85 0.04 0.58 10.00
N LYS A 86 -0.08 0.93 11.29
CA LYS A 86 -0.53 2.28 11.71
C LYS A 86 0.39 3.37 11.16
N GLY A 87 1.70 3.18 11.22
CA GLY A 87 2.67 4.11 10.65
C GLY A 87 2.50 4.31 9.13
N VAL A 88 2.18 3.25 8.38
CA VAL A 88 1.89 3.35 6.94
C VAL A 88 0.59 4.11 6.71
N ILE A 89 -0.48 3.79 7.43
CA ILE A 89 -1.83 4.35 7.21
C ILE A 89 -1.87 5.82 7.64
N ILE A 90 -1.46 6.12 8.88
CA ILE A 90 -1.67 7.44 9.49
C ILE A 90 -0.60 8.44 9.05
N GLN A 91 0.67 8.01 9.01
CA GLN A 91 1.81 8.88 8.70
C GLN A 91 2.34 8.72 7.29
N SER A 92 1.79 7.79 6.51
CA SER A 92 2.33 7.43 5.19
C SER A 92 3.81 7.05 5.24
N GLY A 93 4.24 6.36 6.33
CA GLY A 93 5.64 6.08 6.67
C GLY A 93 6.35 5.23 5.62
N ASN A 94 7.35 5.81 4.95
CA ASN A 94 8.18 5.09 3.98
C ASN A 94 9.09 4.09 4.67
N ASP A 95 9.61 4.45 5.85
CA ASP A 95 10.41 3.57 6.71
C ASP A 95 9.62 2.33 7.12
N ALA A 96 8.37 2.50 7.56
CA ALA A 96 7.49 1.39 7.90
C ALA A 96 7.21 0.44 6.72
N CYS A 97 6.98 0.99 5.52
CA CYS A 97 6.79 0.18 4.31
C CYS A 97 8.00 -0.71 4.01
N ILE A 98 9.22 -0.15 4.15
CA ILE A 98 10.45 -0.91 3.88
C ILE A 98 10.65 -2.00 4.94
N VAL A 99 10.40 -1.71 6.23
CA VAL A 99 10.49 -2.73 7.29
C VAL A 99 9.52 -3.89 7.03
N LEU A 100 8.27 -3.59 6.66
CA LEU A 100 7.28 -4.62 6.31
C LEU A 100 7.73 -5.42 5.08
N ALA A 101 8.20 -4.74 4.03
CA ALA A 101 8.67 -5.39 2.81
C ALA A 101 9.84 -6.34 3.07
N GLU A 102 10.84 -5.89 3.82
CA GLU A 102 12.00 -6.71 4.19
C GLU A 102 11.61 -7.88 5.09
N GLY A 103 10.68 -7.66 6.03
CA GLY A 103 10.18 -8.70 6.92
C GLY A 103 9.43 -9.81 6.18
N LEU A 104 8.62 -9.45 5.17
CA LEU A 104 7.81 -10.43 4.42
C LEU A 104 8.59 -11.12 3.28
N ALA A 105 9.54 -10.44 2.65
CA ALA A 105 10.19 -10.93 1.44
C ALA A 105 11.73 -10.93 1.49
N GLY A 106 12.30 -10.60 2.64
CA GLY A 106 13.76 -10.52 2.84
C GLY A 106 14.40 -9.23 2.29
N THR A 107 13.91 -8.72 1.16
CA THR A 107 14.34 -7.44 0.56
C THR A 107 13.14 -6.67 0.01
N GLU A 108 13.26 -5.33 -0.08
CA GLU A 108 12.22 -4.51 -0.71
C GLU A 108 12.06 -4.81 -2.20
N GLU A 109 13.15 -5.17 -2.87
CA GLU A 109 13.17 -5.52 -4.29
C GLU A 109 12.33 -6.79 -4.55
N ASN A 110 12.58 -7.86 -3.80
CA ASN A 110 11.78 -9.08 -3.87
C ASN A 110 10.29 -8.80 -3.55
N PHE A 111 10.05 -7.96 -2.55
CA PHE A 111 8.69 -7.58 -2.19
C PHE A 111 7.97 -6.87 -3.34
N ALA A 112 8.63 -5.95 -4.02
CA ALA A 112 8.08 -5.23 -5.17
C ALA A 112 7.75 -6.17 -6.35
N GLU A 113 8.57 -7.17 -6.60
CA GLU A 113 8.28 -8.22 -7.59
C GLU A 113 7.03 -9.00 -7.19
N LEU A 114 6.92 -9.43 -5.93
CA LEU A 114 5.74 -10.12 -5.41
C LEU A 114 4.50 -9.26 -5.46
N MET A 115 4.59 -7.94 -5.13
CA MET A 115 3.49 -6.99 -5.30
C MET A 115 2.98 -6.98 -6.74
N THR A 116 3.88 -6.94 -7.73
CA THR A 116 3.51 -6.90 -9.15
C THR A 116 2.86 -8.20 -9.61
N ILE A 117 3.37 -9.35 -9.17
CA ILE A 117 2.77 -10.66 -9.47
C ILE A 117 1.38 -10.74 -8.87
N ARG A 118 1.25 -10.43 -7.57
CA ARG A 118 -0.01 -10.53 -6.85
C ARG A 118 -1.06 -9.54 -7.37
N ALA A 119 -0.64 -8.33 -7.73
CA ALA A 119 -1.52 -7.34 -8.36
C ALA A 119 -2.20 -7.90 -9.62
N LYS A 120 -1.46 -8.58 -10.48
CA LYS A 120 -2.02 -9.20 -11.69
C LYS A 120 -3.02 -10.30 -11.34
N GLU A 121 -2.72 -11.14 -10.35
CA GLU A 121 -3.60 -12.23 -9.89
C GLU A 121 -4.92 -11.71 -9.35
N ILE A 122 -4.92 -10.59 -8.63
CA ILE A 122 -6.13 -9.94 -8.09
C ILE A 122 -6.81 -8.99 -9.08
N GLY A 123 -6.33 -8.92 -10.33
CA GLY A 123 -6.97 -8.19 -11.42
C GLY A 123 -6.49 -6.77 -11.66
N LEU A 124 -5.40 -6.31 -11.02
CA LEU A 124 -4.82 -4.97 -11.24
C LEU A 124 -3.88 -5.00 -12.46
N ARG A 125 -4.46 -4.97 -13.64
CA ARG A 125 -3.75 -5.26 -14.91
C ARG A 125 -2.83 -4.13 -15.39
N SER A 126 -3.08 -2.90 -14.93
CA SER A 126 -2.31 -1.70 -15.32
C SER A 126 -1.32 -1.27 -14.24
N SER A 127 -1.05 -2.15 -13.26
CA SER A 127 -0.17 -1.87 -12.13
C SER A 127 1.17 -2.58 -12.28
N ASN A 128 2.24 -1.86 -11.93
CA ASN A 128 3.61 -2.36 -11.81
C ASN A 128 4.30 -1.66 -10.64
N PHE A 129 4.95 -2.42 -9.76
CA PHE A 129 5.58 -1.93 -8.55
C PHE A 129 7.08 -2.17 -8.60
N THR A 130 7.86 -1.13 -8.30
CA THR A 130 9.33 -1.16 -8.22
C THR A 130 9.84 -0.96 -6.80
N ASN A 131 8.95 -0.57 -5.87
CA ASN A 131 9.25 -0.38 -4.46
C ASN A 131 7.96 -0.47 -3.62
N SER A 132 8.12 -0.51 -2.31
CA SER A 132 7.02 -0.65 -1.34
C SER A 132 6.34 0.68 -0.96
N THR A 133 6.92 1.81 -1.34
CA THR A 133 6.58 3.13 -0.79
C THR A 133 5.82 4.04 -1.72
N GLY A 134 5.89 3.79 -3.03
CA GLY A 134 5.46 4.71 -4.07
C GLY A 134 6.50 5.78 -4.40
N TRP A 135 7.76 5.58 -3.98
CA TRP A 135 8.85 6.47 -4.36
C TRP A 135 8.94 6.58 -5.88
N PRO A 136 9.21 7.78 -6.42
CA PRO A 136 9.22 7.98 -7.86
C PRO A 136 10.16 7.05 -8.60
N ASP A 137 9.62 6.34 -9.57
CA ASP A 137 10.32 5.48 -10.52
C ASP A 137 9.52 5.45 -11.82
N PRO A 138 10.19 5.52 -13.00
CA PRO A 138 9.50 5.53 -14.30
C PRO A 138 8.58 4.33 -14.54
N GLU A 139 8.92 3.17 -13.96
CA GLU A 139 8.16 1.93 -14.11
C GLU A 139 7.14 1.70 -12.99
N HIS A 140 7.15 2.53 -11.91
CA HIS A 140 6.20 2.42 -10.82
C HIS A 140 4.87 3.08 -11.21
N LYS A 141 3.87 2.28 -11.58
CA LYS A 141 2.62 2.72 -12.19
C LYS A 141 1.40 2.02 -11.58
N MET A 142 0.30 2.74 -11.55
CA MET A 142 -1.05 2.22 -11.36
C MET A 142 -2.05 3.02 -12.19
N SER A 143 -3.20 2.43 -12.52
CA SER A 143 -4.32 3.18 -13.10
C SER A 143 -5.31 3.60 -12.01
N SER A 144 -6.15 4.62 -12.30
CA SER A 144 -7.24 5.02 -11.39
C SER A 144 -8.22 3.87 -11.13
N LYS A 145 -8.46 3.04 -12.12
CA LYS A 145 -9.30 1.84 -11.99
C LYS A 145 -8.67 0.81 -11.05
N ASP A 146 -7.38 0.51 -11.20
CA ASP A 146 -6.68 -0.44 -10.34
C ASP A 146 -6.64 0.05 -8.89
N LEU A 147 -6.43 1.35 -8.66
CA LEU A 147 -6.46 1.93 -7.31
C LEU A 147 -7.81 1.76 -6.63
N ILE A 148 -8.92 2.06 -7.31
CA ILE A 148 -10.26 1.88 -6.76
C ILE A 148 -10.58 0.39 -6.55
N THR A 149 -10.20 -0.46 -7.50
CA THR A 149 -10.36 -1.91 -7.38
C THR A 149 -9.65 -2.43 -6.13
N LEU A 150 -8.39 -2.03 -5.93
CA LEU A 150 -7.60 -2.43 -4.76
C LEU A 150 -8.21 -1.93 -3.44
N ALA A 151 -8.61 -0.65 -3.39
CA ALA A 151 -9.24 -0.08 -2.20
C ALA A 151 -10.53 -0.80 -1.82
N ASN A 152 -11.40 -1.10 -2.80
CA ASN A 152 -12.63 -1.87 -2.56
C ASN A 152 -12.33 -3.29 -2.10
N LYS A 153 -11.37 -3.97 -2.71
CA LYS A 153 -10.97 -5.30 -2.29
C LYS A 153 -10.44 -5.34 -0.85
N ILE A 154 -9.61 -4.38 -0.44
CA ILE A 154 -9.15 -4.29 0.96
C ILE A 154 -10.35 -4.17 1.89
N ARG A 155 -11.31 -3.30 1.59
CA ARG A 155 -12.50 -3.10 2.40
C ARG A 155 -13.38 -4.36 2.49
N GLU A 156 -13.49 -5.11 1.40
CA GLU A 156 -14.37 -6.28 1.30
C GLU A 156 -13.73 -7.55 1.85
N GLU A 157 -12.44 -7.78 1.56
CA GLU A 157 -11.74 -9.01 1.92
C GLU A 157 -11.08 -8.92 3.32
N TYR A 158 -10.69 -7.70 3.76
CA TYR A 158 -10.01 -7.46 5.04
C TYR A 158 -10.71 -6.40 5.90
N PRO A 159 -12.02 -6.49 6.17
CA PRO A 159 -12.78 -5.45 6.86
C PRO A 159 -12.23 -5.11 8.25
N SER A 160 -11.77 -6.10 9.01
CA SER A 160 -11.19 -5.89 10.35
C SER A 160 -9.89 -5.08 10.32
N TYR A 161 -9.07 -5.22 9.27
CA TYR A 161 -7.85 -4.41 9.11
C TYR A 161 -8.17 -3.06 8.48
N TYR A 162 -9.25 -2.99 7.68
CA TYR A 162 -9.71 -1.74 7.09
C TYR A 162 -10.17 -0.72 8.15
N GLU A 163 -10.68 -1.18 9.30
CA GLU A 163 -11.05 -0.30 10.43
C GLU A 163 -9.86 0.55 10.93
N ILE A 164 -8.62 0.11 10.74
CA ILE A 164 -7.42 0.89 11.13
C ILE A 164 -7.31 2.22 10.35
N PHE A 165 -7.93 2.31 9.16
CA PHE A 165 -7.97 3.56 8.37
C PHE A 165 -8.84 4.65 9.01
N ASP A 166 -9.70 4.30 9.97
CA ASP A 166 -10.52 5.25 10.75
C ASP A 166 -9.76 5.83 11.96
N ASP A 167 -8.58 5.27 12.30
CA ASP A 167 -7.74 5.79 13.38
C ASP A 167 -7.18 7.18 12.98
N LEU A 168 -7.49 8.21 13.81
CA LEU A 168 -7.05 9.59 13.55
C LEU A 168 -5.69 9.92 14.16
N GLU A 169 -5.22 9.12 15.14
CA GLU A 169 -4.00 9.38 15.89
C GLU A 169 -3.17 8.09 16.06
N PHE A 170 -1.85 8.27 16.03
CA PHE A 170 -0.89 7.23 16.36
C PHE A 170 -0.06 7.69 17.56
N THR A 171 -0.21 7.01 18.69
CA THR A 171 0.55 7.23 19.92
C THR A 171 1.47 6.06 20.21
#